data_4623223ac140abdc9a66a9fc38db083c
#
_entry.id   4623223ac140abdc9a66a9fc38db083c
#
_cell.length_a   1.000
_cell.length_b   1.000
_cell.length_c   1.000
_cell.angle_alpha   90.00
_cell.angle_beta   90.00
_cell.angle_gamma   90.00
#
_symmetry.space_group_name_H-M   'P 1'
#
loop_
_entity.id
_entity.type
_entity.pdbx_description
1 polymer ?
#
loop_
_entity_poly.entity_id
_entity_poly.type
_entity_poly.pdbx_seq_one_letter_code
_entity_poly.pdbx_strand_id
1 'polypeptide(L)'
;MKRVAIIGAGIAGLAAAHRLLERSAESGEPLALLIFEAGSRLGGIIRTEERDGFLLEQGPDSFITEKPQAVELARRLGLEPHLIQTNETHRRSFIVRGSQLIPLPVGFQLIAPTQFWPFFNSEIMSWPGKARMALDLVLPRLKTNGITDESLAQFIRRRLGREALERVAQPMVGGIYTADPEKLSLQATMPRFIELERKHGSVIRALRKESRAGDSKVESQAQGARYSLFASFDRGMQVLVDGLAAKLATTGIALRTRVTAIDLDRSSMQWQVRSEHGPAIAVDAVCLAIPAYAAASLLTETDVLLAAGLKQIAYESTATVNLAYRRADIPHPLDGFGFVVPFIEKRSLIACTFSSEKFAGRAPQDSVLLRAFVGGALQKELVELEEAEMLSRVRGDLKDLLGIVSAPLFSTVSRWPRSMPQYEIGHLSRVSTIAERVAALPGLALAGNAYSGVGIPDCIRSGETAADTLFAALHNAREQ
;
A
#
# COMPACT_ATOMS: atom_id res chain seq x y z
N MET A 1 6.61 -18.79 -31.53
CA MET A 1 5.95 -18.45 -30.23
C MET A 1 6.81 -17.41 -29.54
N LYS A 2 6.24 -16.26 -29.24
CA LYS A 2 6.94 -15.17 -28.53
C LYS A 2 7.18 -15.54 -27.09
N ARG A 3 8.34 -15.14 -26.53
CA ARG A 3 8.74 -15.40 -25.14
C ARG A 3 8.71 -14.11 -24.34
N VAL A 4 8.10 -14.13 -23.18
CA VAL A 4 8.07 -12.98 -22.24
C VAL A 4 8.61 -13.41 -20.91
N ALA A 5 9.61 -12.69 -20.39
CA ALA A 5 10.12 -12.87 -19.04
C ALA A 5 9.46 -11.88 -18.07
N ILE A 6 8.98 -12.39 -16.93
CA ILE A 6 8.48 -11.58 -15.83
C ILE A 6 9.44 -11.78 -14.66
N ILE A 7 10.04 -10.69 -14.21
CA ILE A 7 11.02 -10.69 -13.14
C ILE A 7 10.36 -10.13 -11.87
N GLY A 8 10.17 -11.02 -10.90
CA GLY A 8 9.42 -10.77 -9.66
C GLY A 8 8.00 -11.34 -9.68
N ALA A 9 7.70 -12.24 -8.75
CA ALA A 9 6.41 -12.89 -8.59
C ALA A 9 5.60 -12.32 -7.40
N GLY A 10 5.72 -11.03 -7.13
CA GLY A 10 4.78 -10.28 -6.32
C GLY A 10 3.45 -10.08 -7.06
N ILE A 11 2.45 -9.47 -6.38
CA ILE A 11 1.10 -9.31 -6.96
C ILE A 11 1.11 -8.60 -8.34
N ALA A 12 1.99 -7.64 -8.56
CA ALA A 12 2.09 -6.95 -9.84
C ALA A 12 2.61 -7.86 -10.96
N GLY A 13 3.65 -8.67 -10.69
CA GLY A 13 4.18 -9.62 -11.66
C GLY A 13 3.22 -10.76 -11.96
N LEU A 14 2.54 -11.29 -10.93
CA LEU A 14 1.52 -12.32 -11.12
C LEU A 14 0.31 -11.80 -11.91
N ALA A 15 -0.14 -10.56 -11.65
CA ALA A 15 -1.20 -9.93 -12.41
C ALA A 15 -0.79 -9.68 -13.88
N ALA A 16 0.48 -9.26 -14.10
CA ALA A 16 1.02 -9.11 -15.46
C ALA A 16 1.04 -10.44 -16.20
N ALA A 17 1.51 -11.51 -15.56
CA ALA A 17 1.52 -12.85 -16.15
C ALA A 17 0.11 -13.34 -16.52
N HIS A 18 -0.83 -13.20 -15.61
CA HIS A 18 -2.22 -13.59 -15.82
C HIS A 18 -2.84 -12.79 -16.98
N ARG A 19 -2.62 -11.47 -17.02
CA ARG A 19 -3.14 -10.61 -18.09
C ARG A 19 -2.55 -10.97 -19.46
N LEU A 20 -1.26 -11.30 -19.53
CA LEU A 20 -0.65 -11.80 -20.79
C LEU A 20 -1.27 -13.11 -21.27
N LEU A 21 -1.63 -14.05 -20.37
CA LEU A 21 -2.35 -15.25 -20.73
C LEU A 21 -3.76 -14.94 -21.25
N GLU A 22 -4.48 -14.02 -20.60
CA GLU A 22 -5.79 -13.58 -21.09
C GLU A 22 -5.68 -13.01 -22.51
N ARG A 23 -4.71 -12.10 -22.74
CA ARG A 23 -4.49 -11.49 -24.07
C ARG A 23 -4.10 -12.53 -25.12
N SER A 24 -3.24 -13.47 -24.75
CA SER A 24 -2.86 -14.59 -25.63
C SER A 24 -4.07 -15.44 -26.02
N ALA A 25 -4.95 -15.74 -25.07
CA ALA A 25 -6.17 -16.51 -25.36
C ALA A 25 -7.19 -15.71 -26.19
N GLU A 26 -7.37 -14.40 -25.90
CA GLU A 26 -8.25 -13.50 -26.67
C GLU A 26 -7.84 -13.35 -28.13
N SER A 27 -6.53 -13.27 -28.39
CA SER A 27 -6.00 -13.09 -29.75
C SER A 27 -5.77 -14.38 -30.52
N GLY A 28 -5.75 -15.53 -29.83
CA GLY A 28 -5.34 -16.82 -30.43
C GLY A 28 -3.84 -16.94 -30.66
N GLU A 29 -3.02 -16.01 -30.21
CA GLU A 29 -1.57 -16.02 -30.40
C GLU A 29 -0.84 -16.58 -29.18
N PRO A 30 -0.16 -17.72 -29.28
CA PRO A 30 0.48 -18.38 -28.17
C PRO A 30 1.71 -17.60 -27.68
N LEU A 31 1.79 -17.38 -26.36
CA LEU A 31 2.93 -16.80 -25.64
C LEU A 31 3.59 -17.86 -24.74
N ALA A 32 4.92 -17.83 -24.66
CA ALA A 32 5.68 -18.56 -23.65
C ALA A 32 6.05 -17.59 -22.53
N LEU A 33 5.51 -17.80 -21.32
CA LEU A 33 5.81 -17.00 -20.17
C LEU A 33 6.84 -17.68 -19.27
N LEU A 34 7.84 -16.91 -18.83
CA LEU A 34 8.87 -17.31 -17.89
C LEU A 34 8.83 -16.34 -16.70
N ILE A 35 8.53 -16.85 -15.50
CA ILE A 35 8.43 -16.05 -14.28
C ILE A 35 9.63 -16.39 -13.41
N PHE A 36 10.44 -15.37 -13.07
CA PHE A 36 11.61 -15.50 -12.21
C PHE A 36 11.31 -14.87 -10.85
N GLU A 37 11.46 -15.64 -9.79
CA GLU A 37 11.31 -15.19 -8.40
C GLU A 37 12.54 -15.56 -7.59
N ALA A 38 13.17 -14.54 -6.96
CA ALA A 38 14.35 -14.74 -6.13
C ALA A 38 14.04 -15.45 -4.80
N GLY A 39 12.82 -15.30 -4.31
CA GLY A 39 12.34 -15.94 -3.08
C GLY A 39 11.90 -17.39 -3.29
N SER A 40 11.55 -18.03 -2.20
CA SER A 40 11.08 -19.45 -2.19
C SER A 40 9.58 -19.60 -2.43
N ARG A 41 8.83 -18.49 -2.60
CA ARG A 41 7.36 -18.48 -2.75
C ARG A 41 6.90 -17.35 -3.64
N LEU A 42 5.69 -17.47 -4.18
CA LEU A 42 4.97 -16.44 -4.88
C LEU A 42 4.30 -15.44 -3.90
N GLY A 43 3.90 -14.27 -4.40
CA GLY A 43 3.09 -13.27 -3.69
C GLY A 43 3.87 -12.09 -3.10
N GLY A 44 5.22 -12.15 -3.07
CA GLY A 44 6.02 -11.04 -2.54
C GLY A 44 5.68 -10.73 -1.08
N ILE A 45 5.21 -9.51 -0.80
CA ILE A 45 4.82 -9.08 0.56
C ILE A 45 3.46 -9.63 1.03
N ILE A 46 2.63 -10.16 0.14
CA ILE A 46 1.38 -10.82 0.53
C ILE A 46 1.73 -12.20 1.08
N ARG A 47 1.44 -12.41 2.35
CA ARG A 47 1.65 -13.67 3.04
C ARG A 47 0.68 -13.81 4.20
N THR A 48 -0.14 -14.86 4.16
CA THR A 48 -0.98 -15.30 5.25
C THR A 48 -0.43 -16.59 5.85
N GLU A 49 -0.47 -16.72 7.15
CA GLU A 49 -0.04 -17.90 7.89
C GLU A 49 -1.15 -18.33 8.86
N GLU A 50 -1.46 -19.61 8.91
CA GLU A 50 -2.35 -20.18 9.92
C GLU A 50 -1.51 -20.78 11.05
N ARG A 51 -1.86 -20.41 12.30
CA ARG A 51 -1.20 -20.93 13.49
C ARG A 51 -2.20 -21.05 14.63
N ASP A 52 -2.38 -22.24 15.17
CA ASP A 52 -3.22 -22.51 16.32
C ASP A 52 -4.66 -21.96 16.18
N GLY A 53 -5.22 -22.02 14.97
CA GLY A 53 -6.53 -21.47 14.61
C GLY A 53 -6.57 -19.94 14.39
N PHE A 54 -5.44 -19.25 14.53
CA PHE A 54 -5.31 -17.84 14.15
C PHE A 54 -4.86 -17.70 12.70
N LEU A 55 -5.38 -16.68 12.02
CA LEU A 55 -5.00 -16.33 10.65
C LEU A 55 -4.20 -15.03 10.67
N LEU A 56 -2.90 -15.16 10.43
CA LEU A 56 -1.90 -14.11 10.58
C LEU A 56 -1.56 -13.50 9.22
N GLU A 57 -1.89 -12.23 9.02
CA GLU A 57 -1.39 -11.47 7.88
C GLU A 57 -0.01 -10.89 8.20
N GLN A 58 0.99 -11.31 7.48
CA GLN A 58 2.36 -10.81 7.66
C GLN A 58 2.61 -9.55 6.85
N GLY A 59 1.98 -9.42 5.68
CA GLY A 59 1.98 -8.25 4.81
C GLY A 59 0.66 -7.46 4.89
N PRO A 60 0.07 -6.99 3.78
CA PRO A 60 -1.22 -6.31 3.77
C PRO A 60 -2.35 -7.27 4.17
N ASP A 61 -3.31 -6.79 4.98
CA ASP A 61 -4.47 -7.55 5.46
C ASP A 61 -5.74 -7.33 4.65
N SER A 62 -5.73 -6.33 3.78
CA SER A 62 -6.92 -5.89 3.05
C SER A 62 -6.55 -4.97 1.90
N PHE A 63 -7.51 -4.69 1.04
CA PHE A 63 -7.39 -3.71 -0.05
C PHE A 63 -8.62 -2.81 -0.11
N ILE A 64 -8.45 -1.61 -0.69
CA ILE A 64 -9.51 -0.64 -0.86
C ILE A 64 -10.40 -1.01 -2.05
N THR A 65 -11.73 -0.95 -1.87
CA THR A 65 -12.71 -1.34 -2.90
C THR A 65 -13.11 -0.20 -3.84
N GLU A 66 -12.80 1.06 -3.50
CA GLU A 66 -13.00 2.21 -4.41
C GLU A 66 -12.22 2.06 -5.73
N LYS A 67 -11.11 1.33 -5.70
CA LYS A 67 -10.33 0.95 -6.88
C LYS A 67 -10.72 -0.47 -7.26
N PRO A 68 -11.39 -0.69 -8.41
CA PRO A 68 -12.06 -1.95 -8.72
C PRO A 68 -11.12 -3.11 -9.04
N GLN A 69 -9.85 -2.85 -9.38
CA GLN A 69 -8.94 -3.83 -9.96
C GLN A 69 -8.77 -5.12 -9.13
N ALA A 70 -8.72 -5.00 -7.78
CA ALA A 70 -8.58 -6.19 -6.95
C ALA A 70 -9.87 -7.02 -6.89
N VAL A 71 -11.04 -6.37 -6.85
CA VAL A 71 -12.35 -7.04 -6.89
C VAL A 71 -12.58 -7.67 -8.26
N GLU A 72 -12.25 -6.97 -9.34
CA GLU A 72 -12.38 -7.47 -10.71
C GLU A 72 -11.45 -8.66 -10.96
N LEU A 73 -10.20 -8.59 -10.48
CA LEU A 73 -9.28 -9.73 -10.57
C LEU A 73 -9.79 -10.91 -9.76
N ALA A 74 -10.27 -10.70 -8.53
CA ALA A 74 -10.87 -11.76 -7.71
C ALA A 74 -12.05 -12.44 -8.45
N ARG A 75 -12.89 -11.65 -9.12
CA ARG A 75 -14.02 -12.18 -9.93
C ARG A 75 -13.52 -13.01 -11.11
N ARG A 76 -12.54 -12.53 -11.88
CA ARG A 76 -11.95 -13.27 -13.01
C ARG A 76 -11.29 -14.59 -12.57
N LEU A 77 -10.77 -14.63 -11.34
CA LEU A 77 -10.21 -15.82 -10.74
C LEU A 77 -11.24 -16.77 -10.11
N GLY A 78 -12.51 -16.36 -10.03
CA GLY A 78 -13.58 -17.14 -9.35
C GLY A 78 -13.51 -17.06 -7.82
N LEU A 79 -12.84 -16.05 -7.27
CA LEU A 79 -12.61 -15.86 -5.83
C LEU A 79 -13.65 -14.94 -5.15
N GLU A 80 -14.63 -14.44 -5.88
CA GLU A 80 -15.66 -13.54 -5.33
C GLU A 80 -16.39 -14.11 -4.10
N PRO A 81 -16.71 -15.43 -4.01
CA PRO A 81 -17.33 -16.01 -2.82
C PRO A 81 -16.45 -15.97 -1.56
N HIS A 82 -15.15 -15.80 -1.72
CA HIS A 82 -14.18 -15.71 -0.62
C HIS A 82 -13.95 -14.27 -0.13
N LEU A 83 -14.52 -13.26 -0.81
CA LEU A 83 -14.41 -11.87 -0.41
C LEU A 83 -15.22 -11.61 0.86
N ILE A 84 -14.59 -11.00 1.86
CA ILE A 84 -15.22 -10.55 3.09
C ILE A 84 -15.05 -9.05 3.26
N GLN A 85 -16.05 -8.43 3.88
CA GLN A 85 -16.03 -7.02 4.25
C GLN A 85 -15.62 -6.86 5.71
N THR A 86 -15.27 -5.63 6.08
CA THR A 86 -15.01 -5.29 7.48
C THR A 86 -16.28 -5.45 8.33
N ASN A 87 -16.08 -5.82 9.58
CA ASN A 87 -17.17 -5.93 10.56
C ASN A 87 -17.97 -4.62 10.66
N GLU A 88 -19.29 -4.73 10.66
CA GLU A 88 -20.18 -3.57 10.69
C GLU A 88 -20.45 -3.02 12.09
N THR A 89 -20.25 -3.83 13.13
CA THR A 89 -20.62 -3.49 14.50
C THR A 89 -19.74 -2.38 15.09
N HIS A 90 -18.45 -2.37 14.77
CA HIS A 90 -17.47 -1.49 15.40
C HIS A 90 -16.64 -0.70 14.36
N ARG A 91 -17.32 0.00 13.45
CA ARG A 91 -16.69 0.77 12.37
C ARG A 91 -16.06 2.08 12.84
N ARG A 92 -15.22 2.04 13.87
CA ARG A 92 -14.47 3.21 14.34
C ARG A 92 -12.99 2.94 14.47
N SER A 93 -12.21 4.00 14.42
CA SER A 93 -10.78 4.00 14.69
C SER A 93 -10.45 5.03 15.72
N PHE A 94 -9.31 4.83 16.35
CA PHE A 94 -8.84 5.72 17.40
C PHE A 94 -7.54 6.40 17.00
N ILE A 95 -7.29 7.58 17.60
CA ILE A 95 -6.00 8.25 17.60
C ILE A 95 -5.50 8.28 19.04
N VAL A 96 -4.22 7.98 19.23
CA VAL A 96 -3.59 8.04 20.56
C VAL A 96 -3.37 9.49 20.98
N ARG A 97 -3.73 9.80 22.23
CA ARG A 97 -3.39 11.05 22.91
C ARG A 97 -3.00 10.75 24.35
N GLY A 98 -1.72 10.87 24.66
CA GLY A 98 -1.17 10.42 25.94
C GLY A 98 -1.32 8.90 26.11
N SER A 99 -2.07 8.48 27.11
CA SER A 99 -2.42 7.08 27.36
C SER A 99 -3.84 6.69 26.92
N GLN A 100 -4.54 7.57 26.22
CA GLN A 100 -5.94 7.36 25.84
C GLN A 100 -6.09 7.11 24.36
N LEU A 101 -7.05 6.27 24.00
CA LEU A 101 -7.53 6.06 22.63
C LEU A 101 -8.74 6.96 22.38
N ILE A 102 -8.54 8.05 21.65
CA ILE A 102 -9.59 9.01 21.31
C ILE A 102 -10.27 8.57 20.01
N PRO A 103 -11.59 8.32 19.99
CA PRO A 103 -12.27 7.93 18.78
C PRO A 103 -12.25 9.05 17.74
N LEU A 104 -12.03 8.70 16.47
CA LEU A 104 -12.20 9.62 15.36
C LEU A 104 -13.66 10.09 15.30
N PRO A 105 -13.93 11.41 15.22
CA PRO A 105 -15.29 11.92 15.17
C PRO A 105 -16.04 11.44 13.93
N VAL A 106 -17.35 11.26 14.06
CA VAL A 106 -18.22 10.98 12.92
C VAL A 106 -18.06 12.05 11.85
N GLY A 107 -17.99 11.62 10.59
CA GLY A 107 -17.79 12.52 9.45
C GLY A 107 -16.39 13.09 9.33
N PHE A 108 -15.38 12.46 9.93
CA PHE A 108 -13.99 12.86 9.72
C PHE A 108 -13.41 12.09 8.50
N GLN A 109 -13.10 12.83 7.44
CA GLN A 109 -12.52 12.26 6.22
C GLN A 109 -11.01 12.51 6.17
N LEU A 110 -10.23 11.50 6.43
CA LEU A 110 -8.77 11.42 6.42
C LEU A 110 -8.03 12.57 7.15
N ILE A 111 -8.22 13.83 6.74
CA ILE A 111 -7.52 15.01 7.27
C ILE A 111 -8.43 16.15 7.75
N ALA A 112 -9.74 16.09 7.46
CA ALA A 112 -10.65 17.20 7.79
C ALA A 112 -12.07 16.72 8.09
N PRO A 113 -12.82 17.46 8.95
CA PRO A 113 -14.19 17.12 9.32
C PRO A 113 -15.19 17.57 8.25
N THR A 114 -16.19 16.71 7.96
CA THR A 114 -17.39 17.08 7.20
C THR A 114 -18.52 17.53 8.12
N GLN A 115 -18.49 17.11 9.39
CA GLN A 115 -19.45 17.47 10.43
C GLN A 115 -18.74 18.25 11.55
N PHE A 116 -19.23 19.45 11.86
CA PHE A 116 -18.57 20.30 12.85
C PHE A 116 -18.85 19.88 14.29
N TRP A 117 -20.09 19.52 14.61
CA TRP A 117 -20.50 19.28 15.99
C TRP A 117 -19.76 18.09 16.64
N PRO A 118 -19.67 16.92 15.99
CA PRO A 118 -18.85 15.81 16.49
C PRO A 118 -17.37 16.18 16.63
N PHE A 119 -16.84 16.99 15.69
CA PHE A 119 -15.45 17.42 15.73
C PHE A 119 -15.17 18.39 16.89
N PHE A 120 -16.03 19.37 17.12
CA PHE A 120 -15.86 20.33 18.22
C PHE A 120 -15.91 19.65 19.59
N ASN A 121 -16.74 18.63 19.76
CA ASN A 121 -16.86 17.88 21.01
C ASN A 121 -15.77 16.81 21.18
N SER A 122 -14.98 16.51 20.16
CA SER A 122 -13.91 15.51 20.24
C SER A 122 -12.68 16.06 20.98
N GLU A 123 -11.90 15.17 21.59
CA GLU A 123 -10.65 15.52 22.26
C GLU A 123 -9.40 15.35 21.38
N ILE A 124 -9.57 15.14 20.06
CA ILE A 124 -8.45 14.91 19.15
C ILE A 124 -7.47 16.09 19.08
N MET A 125 -8.01 17.31 19.19
CA MET A 125 -7.25 18.56 19.07
C MET A 125 -7.63 19.53 20.19
N SER A 126 -6.72 20.44 20.50
CA SER A 126 -6.97 21.58 21.40
C SER A 126 -7.98 22.56 20.78
N TRP A 127 -8.61 23.40 21.62
CA TRP A 127 -9.50 24.46 21.14
C TRP A 127 -8.80 25.46 20.20
N PRO A 128 -7.57 25.94 20.48
CA PRO A 128 -6.80 26.74 19.54
C PRO A 128 -6.55 26.02 18.19
N GLY A 129 -6.24 24.71 18.24
CA GLY A 129 -6.04 23.91 17.04
C GLY A 129 -7.31 23.80 16.20
N LYS A 130 -8.46 23.55 16.83
CA LYS A 130 -9.77 23.53 16.16
C LYS A 130 -10.12 24.87 15.52
N ALA A 131 -9.89 26.00 16.25
CA ALA A 131 -10.09 27.33 15.72
C ALA A 131 -9.15 27.60 14.52
N ARG A 132 -7.87 27.19 14.62
CA ARG A 132 -6.92 27.30 13.49
C ARG A 132 -7.36 26.48 12.28
N MET A 133 -7.87 25.27 12.48
CA MET A 133 -8.40 24.43 11.40
C MET A 133 -9.63 25.10 10.75
N ALA A 134 -10.52 25.69 11.53
CA ALA A 134 -11.70 26.37 11.02
C ALA A 134 -11.36 27.58 10.11
N LEU A 135 -10.18 28.20 10.26
CA LEU A 135 -9.72 29.26 9.35
C LEU A 135 -9.61 28.82 7.89
N ASP A 136 -9.52 27.50 7.60
CA ASP A 136 -9.58 26.97 6.24
C ASP A 136 -10.79 27.49 5.45
N LEU A 137 -11.90 27.77 6.14
CA LEU A 137 -13.13 28.28 5.51
C LEU A 137 -12.97 29.68 4.90
N VAL A 138 -12.02 30.49 5.39
CA VAL A 138 -11.83 31.89 4.98
C VAL A 138 -10.45 32.17 4.38
N LEU A 139 -9.49 31.26 4.54
CA LEU A 139 -8.15 31.42 3.97
C LEU A 139 -8.22 31.43 2.44
N PRO A 140 -7.50 32.36 1.77
CA PRO A 140 -7.43 32.38 0.32
C PRO A 140 -6.77 31.11 -0.22
N ARG A 141 -7.20 30.67 -1.40
CA ARG A 141 -6.52 29.60 -2.14
C ARG A 141 -5.13 30.08 -2.58
N LEU A 142 -4.21 29.14 -2.70
CA LEU A 142 -2.90 29.44 -3.25
C LEU A 142 -3.07 29.88 -4.73
N LYS A 143 -2.60 31.08 -5.08
CA LYS A 143 -2.51 31.54 -6.47
C LYS A 143 -1.21 30.98 -7.05
N THR A 144 -1.23 29.79 -7.62
CA THR A 144 -0.08 29.22 -8.33
C THR A 144 -0.27 29.41 -9.83
N ASN A 145 0.64 30.13 -10.48
CA ASN A 145 0.73 30.22 -11.94
C ASN A 145 1.38 28.97 -12.55
N GLY A 146 1.52 27.90 -11.79
CA GLY A 146 2.06 26.59 -12.17
C GLY A 146 1.76 25.57 -11.07
N ILE A 147 1.75 24.28 -11.43
CA ILE A 147 1.59 23.19 -10.47
C ILE A 147 2.94 23.05 -9.77
N THR A 148 3.09 23.69 -8.62
CA THR A 148 4.20 23.40 -7.70
C THR A 148 3.80 22.22 -6.85
N ASP A 149 4.57 21.13 -6.90
CA ASP A 149 4.40 20.00 -6.01
C ASP A 149 4.76 20.42 -4.58
N GLU A 150 3.79 20.39 -3.68
CA GLU A 150 3.99 20.73 -2.26
C GLU A 150 3.93 19.46 -1.39
N SER A 151 4.63 19.48 -0.24
CA SER A 151 4.55 18.36 0.68
C SER A 151 3.20 18.34 1.41
N LEU A 152 2.81 17.14 1.88
CA LEU A 152 1.67 16.98 2.76
C LEU A 152 1.75 17.95 3.96
N ALA A 153 2.93 18.06 4.58
CA ALA A 153 3.14 18.92 5.73
C ALA A 153 2.94 20.39 5.40
N GLN A 154 3.48 20.87 4.28
CA GLN A 154 3.29 22.26 3.82
C GLN A 154 1.81 22.57 3.61
N PHE A 155 1.09 21.68 2.89
CA PHE A 155 -0.33 21.85 2.64
C PHE A 155 -1.15 21.90 3.93
N ILE A 156 -0.97 20.90 4.80
CA ILE A 156 -1.75 20.80 6.04
C ILE A 156 -1.46 21.97 6.97
N ARG A 157 -0.20 22.38 7.16
CA ARG A 157 0.14 23.54 7.98
C ARG A 157 -0.50 24.82 7.45
N ARG A 158 -0.46 25.01 6.15
CA ARG A 158 -1.02 26.17 5.47
C ARG A 158 -2.54 26.23 5.59
N ARG A 159 -3.21 25.12 5.36
CA ARG A 159 -4.69 25.06 5.36
C ARG A 159 -5.28 24.81 6.74
N LEU A 160 -4.83 23.79 7.42
CA LEU A 160 -5.47 23.25 8.64
C LEU A 160 -4.70 23.54 9.94
N GLY A 161 -3.43 23.92 9.84
CA GLY A 161 -2.57 24.25 10.96
C GLY A 161 -1.65 23.12 11.43
N ARG A 162 -0.72 23.48 12.31
CA ARG A 162 0.34 22.58 12.80
C ARG A 162 -0.22 21.39 13.59
N GLU A 163 -1.15 21.65 14.52
CA GLU A 163 -1.73 20.59 15.35
C GLU A 163 -2.52 19.57 14.51
N ALA A 164 -3.19 20.02 13.45
CA ALA A 164 -3.86 19.14 12.49
C ALA A 164 -2.86 18.22 11.76
N LEU A 165 -1.68 18.73 11.44
CA LEU A 165 -0.61 17.90 10.85
C LEU A 165 -0.15 16.85 11.87
N GLU A 166 0.27 17.28 13.06
CA GLU A 166 0.96 16.44 14.03
C GLU A 166 0.05 15.39 14.66
N ARG A 167 -1.22 15.72 14.91
CA ARG A 167 -2.15 14.83 15.62
C ARG A 167 -3.07 14.04 14.72
N VAL A 168 -3.29 14.48 13.49
CA VAL A 168 -4.30 13.88 12.63
C VAL A 168 -3.69 13.43 11.28
N ALA A 169 -3.19 14.37 10.48
CA ALA A 169 -2.77 14.02 9.11
C ALA A 169 -1.56 13.10 9.09
N GLN A 170 -0.54 13.37 9.92
CA GLN A 170 0.66 12.54 9.99
C GLN A 170 0.34 11.10 10.40
N PRO A 171 -0.37 10.79 11.50
CA PRO A 171 -0.63 9.40 11.85
C PRO A 171 -1.60 8.71 10.89
N MET A 172 -2.57 9.40 10.32
CA MET A 172 -3.51 8.82 9.35
C MET A 172 -2.82 8.47 8.03
N VAL A 173 -1.93 9.34 7.54
CA VAL A 173 -1.17 9.12 6.30
C VAL A 173 0.02 8.20 6.55
N GLY A 174 0.65 8.32 7.73
CA GLY A 174 1.71 7.42 8.18
C GLY A 174 1.29 5.96 8.18
N GLY A 175 0.04 5.66 8.54
CA GLY A 175 -0.50 4.30 8.46
C GLY A 175 -0.66 3.77 7.01
N ILE A 176 -0.59 4.62 5.98
CA ILE A 176 -0.70 4.21 4.56
C ILE A 176 0.67 4.15 3.90
N TYR A 177 1.44 5.24 4.01
CA TYR A 177 2.67 5.44 3.24
C TYR A 177 3.93 5.22 4.09
N THR A 178 3.80 5.17 5.42
CA THR A 178 4.92 5.12 6.39
C THR A 178 5.98 6.20 6.12
N ALA A 179 5.56 7.33 5.57
CA ALA A 179 6.39 8.38 5.01
C ALA A 179 6.58 9.55 5.97
N ASP A 180 7.65 10.31 5.75
CA ASP A 180 7.84 11.63 6.33
C ASP A 180 6.91 12.64 5.62
N PRO A 181 5.94 13.25 6.32
CA PRO A 181 5.01 14.20 5.71
C PRO A 181 5.68 15.46 5.17
N GLU A 182 6.91 15.78 5.63
CA GLU A 182 7.69 16.91 5.10
C GLU A 182 8.19 16.67 3.67
N LYS A 183 8.37 15.42 3.29
CA LYS A 183 8.89 15.01 1.99
C LYS A 183 7.82 14.45 1.06
N LEU A 184 6.74 13.93 1.63
CA LEU A 184 5.69 13.24 0.89
C LEU A 184 4.96 14.20 -0.05
N SER A 185 5.00 13.96 -1.36
CA SER A 185 4.29 14.72 -2.37
C SER A 185 2.78 14.58 -2.20
N LEU A 186 2.09 15.69 -2.00
CA LEU A 186 0.63 15.70 -1.96
C LEU A 186 0.03 15.38 -3.34
N GLN A 187 0.65 15.85 -4.40
CA GLN A 187 0.19 15.61 -5.77
C GLN A 187 0.27 14.13 -6.15
N ALA A 188 1.33 13.44 -5.75
CA ALA A 188 1.52 12.02 -6.06
C ALA A 188 0.64 11.09 -5.20
N THR A 189 0.26 11.52 -3.99
CA THR A 189 -0.41 10.65 -3.02
C THR A 189 -1.89 10.98 -2.85
N MET A 190 -2.24 12.26 -2.78
CA MET A 190 -3.60 12.73 -2.48
C MET A 190 -3.99 13.95 -3.32
N PRO A 191 -3.95 13.87 -4.66
CA PRO A 191 -4.23 15.01 -5.55
C PRO A 191 -5.63 15.61 -5.34
N ARG A 192 -6.58 14.80 -4.86
CA ARG A 192 -7.95 15.23 -4.54
C ARG A 192 -7.97 16.46 -3.64
N PHE A 193 -7.09 16.56 -2.63
CA PHE A 193 -7.10 17.72 -1.72
C PHE A 193 -6.64 19.03 -2.40
N ILE A 194 -5.70 18.93 -3.33
CA ILE A 194 -5.30 20.06 -4.16
C ILE A 194 -6.46 20.52 -5.05
N GLU A 195 -7.16 19.56 -5.65
CA GLU A 195 -8.34 19.85 -6.49
C GLU A 195 -9.48 20.48 -5.70
N LEU A 196 -9.75 19.98 -4.47
CA LEU A 196 -10.76 20.54 -3.59
C LEU A 196 -10.45 22.01 -3.24
N GLU A 197 -9.19 22.31 -2.86
CA GLU A 197 -8.76 23.69 -2.64
C GLU A 197 -8.92 24.54 -3.89
N ARG A 198 -8.47 24.05 -5.05
CA ARG A 198 -8.55 24.79 -6.32
C ARG A 198 -9.97 25.10 -6.73
N LYS A 199 -10.89 24.15 -6.61
CA LYS A 199 -12.30 24.28 -7.02
C LYS A 199 -13.12 25.10 -6.03
N HIS A 200 -12.91 24.93 -4.73
CA HIS A 200 -13.81 25.44 -3.69
C HIS A 200 -13.15 26.46 -2.76
N GLY A 201 -11.84 26.70 -2.87
CA GLY A 201 -11.08 27.61 -2.01
C GLY A 201 -10.85 27.13 -0.59
N SER A 202 -11.52 26.04 -0.17
CA SER A 202 -11.46 25.45 1.17
C SER A 202 -11.69 23.95 1.08
N VAL A 203 -10.83 23.18 1.73
CA VAL A 203 -10.95 21.73 1.83
C VAL A 203 -12.20 21.34 2.63
N ILE A 204 -12.41 21.97 3.78
CA ILE A 204 -13.56 21.69 4.66
C ILE A 204 -14.88 22.00 3.95
N ARG A 205 -14.96 23.16 3.26
CA ARG A 205 -16.17 23.53 2.51
C ARG A 205 -16.48 22.53 1.40
N ALA A 206 -15.44 22.11 0.67
CA ALA A 206 -15.56 21.15 -0.42
C ALA A 206 -16.07 19.80 0.08
N LEU A 207 -15.41 19.20 1.07
CA LEU A 207 -15.79 17.92 1.66
C LEU A 207 -17.23 17.94 2.23
N ARG A 208 -17.63 19.05 2.86
CA ARG A 208 -19.03 19.22 3.33
C ARG A 208 -20.04 19.28 2.20
N LYS A 209 -19.69 19.92 1.08
CA LYS A 209 -20.57 20.00 -0.09
C LYS A 209 -20.76 18.61 -0.70
N GLU A 210 -19.67 17.86 -0.88
CA GLU A 210 -19.72 16.48 -1.39
C GLU A 210 -20.54 15.56 -0.47
N SER A 211 -20.33 15.65 0.86
CA SER A 211 -21.11 14.87 1.84
C SER A 211 -22.62 15.18 1.82
N ARG A 212 -23.00 16.43 1.51
CA ARG A 212 -24.43 16.84 1.40
C ARG A 212 -25.06 16.46 0.07
N ALA A 213 -24.28 16.43 -1.00
CA ALA A 213 -24.79 16.11 -2.34
C ALA A 213 -25.15 14.63 -2.53
N GLY A 214 -24.88 13.78 -1.53
CA GLY A 214 -25.23 12.34 -1.59
C GLY A 214 -24.33 11.53 -2.53
N ASP A 215 -23.27 12.12 -3.08
CA ASP A 215 -22.28 11.41 -3.90
C ASP A 215 -21.48 10.39 -3.08
N SER A 216 -21.62 10.44 -1.77
CA SER A 216 -21.07 9.47 -0.83
C SER A 216 -22.19 8.60 -0.20
N LYS A 217 -22.93 7.84 -0.99
CA LYS A 217 -23.94 6.91 -0.46
C LYS A 217 -23.39 5.85 0.51
N VAL A 218 -22.08 5.70 0.59
CA VAL A 218 -21.38 4.75 1.47
C VAL A 218 -20.81 5.42 2.74
N GLU A 219 -20.65 6.75 2.76
CA GLU A 219 -19.87 7.43 3.80
C GLU A 219 -20.67 7.99 4.98
N SER A 220 -21.98 8.13 4.87
CA SER A 220 -22.75 8.88 5.88
C SER A 220 -23.07 8.13 7.17
N GLN A 221 -22.84 6.81 7.24
CA GLN A 221 -23.18 5.99 8.41
C GLN A 221 -21.97 5.38 9.13
N ALA A 222 -20.76 5.44 8.56
CA ALA A 222 -19.59 4.85 9.17
C ALA A 222 -18.73 5.91 9.88
N GLN A 223 -18.42 5.70 11.15
CA GLN A 223 -17.39 6.43 11.86
C GLN A 223 -16.04 6.10 11.24
N GLY A 224 -15.44 7.07 10.53
CA GLY A 224 -14.20 6.86 9.78
C GLY A 224 -14.44 6.17 8.44
N ALA A 225 -14.89 6.94 7.45
CA ALA A 225 -15.19 6.52 6.07
C ALA A 225 -14.15 5.59 5.40
N ARG A 226 -12.93 5.57 5.94
CA ARG A 226 -11.80 4.78 5.47
C ARG A 226 -12.04 3.26 5.58
N TYR A 227 -12.81 2.80 6.54
CA TYR A 227 -12.89 1.37 6.86
C TYR A 227 -14.10 0.66 6.25
N SER A 228 -15.15 1.38 5.84
CA SER A 228 -16.28 0.81 5.11
C SER A 228 -15.94 0.37 3.69
N LEU A 229 -14.76 0.80 3.19
CA LEU A 229 -14.29 0.59 1.83
C LEU A 229 -13.21 -0.49 1.71
N PHE A 230 -12.90 -1.24 2.77
CA PHE A 230 -11.90 -2.30 2.72
C PHE A 230 -12.55 -3.68 2.61
N ALA A 231 -11.95 -4.53 1.77
CA ALA A 231 -12.25 -5.95 1.67
C ALA A 231 -10.99 -6.79 1.90
N SER A 232 -11.20 -8.02 2.31
CA SER A 232 -10.19 -9.06 2.47
C SER A 232 -10.74 -10.38 1.95
N PHE A 233 -10.02 -11.49 2.16
CA PHE A 233 -10.52 -12.83 1.87
C PHE A 233 -10.73 -13.61 3.19
N ASP A 234 -11.68 -14.53 3.20
CA ASP A 234 -12.04 -15.35 4.36
C ASP A 234 -10.85 -16.14 4.94
N ARG A 235 -9.99 -16.67 4.07
CA ARG A 235 -8.75 -17.39 4.42
C ARG A 235 -7.49 -16.53 4.23
N GLY A 236 -7.62 -15.20 4.30
CA GLY A 236 -6.52 -14.25 4.20
C GLY A 236 -6.13 -13.86 2.78
N MET A 237 -5.25 -12.87 2.70
CA MET A 237 -4.83 -12.29 1.42
C MET A 237 -4.07 -13.26 0.51
N GLN A 238 -3.51 -14.34 1.06
CA GLN A 238 -2.83 -15.39 0.29
C GLN A 238 -3.75 -16.04 -0.76
N VAL A 239 -5.07 -16.09 -0.52
CA VAL A 239 -6.09 -16.61 -1.45
C VAL A 239 -5.96 -15.99 -2.85
N LEU A 240 -5.68 -14.69 -2.92
CA LEU A 240 -5.50 -14.00 -4.20
C LEU A 240 -4.24 -14.48 -4.95
N VAL A 241 -3.16 -14.70 -4.21
CA VAL A 241 -1.89 -15.22 -4.77
C VAL A 241 -2.07 -16.65 -5.27
N ASP A 242 -2.71 -17.49 -4.47
CA ASP A 242 -2.94 -18.91 -4.80
C ASP A 242 -3.86 -19.06 -6.02
N GLY A 243 -4.89 -18.20 -6.13
CA GLY A 243 -5.76 -18.14 -7.31
C GLY A 243 -4.99 -17.77 -8.59
N LEU A 244 -4.08 -16.80 -8.51
CA LEU A 244 -3.20 -16.45 -9.63
C LEU A 244 -2.24 -17.59 -9.95
N ALA A 245 -1.61 -18.19 -8.94
CA ALA A 245 -0.69 -19.31 -9.11
C ALA A 245 -1.36 -20.50 -9.83
N ALA A 246 -2.61 -20.82 -9.47
CA ALA A 246 -3.39 -21.87 -10.12
C ALA A 246 -3.61 -21.59 -11.62
N LYS A 247 -3.91 -20.33 -12.00
CA LYS A 247 -4.05 -19.93 -13.41
C LYS A 247 -2.73 -19.95 -14.18
N LEU A 248 -1.61 -19.80 -13.47
CA LEU A 248 -0.27 -19.76 -14.03
C LEU A 248 0.45 -21.12 -13.99
N ALA A 249 -0.21 -22.20 -13.57
CA ALA A 249 0.41 -23.50 -13.36
C ALA A 249 1.06 -24.10 -14.62
N THR A 250 0.64 -23.70 -15.82
CA THR A 250 1.20 -24.15 -17.12
C THR A 250 2.35 -23.29 -17.61
N THR A 251 2.71 -22.22 -16.89
CA THR A 251 3.83 -21.34 -17.26
C THR A 251 5.14 -21.79 -16.60
N GLY A 252 6.26 -21.33 -17.14
CA GLY A 252 7.58 -21.59 -16.55
C GLY A 252 7.81 -20.71 -15.32
N ILE A 253 7.57 -21.23 -14.10
CA ILE A 253 7.83 -20.53 -12.83
C ILE A 253 9.14 -21.04 -12.23
N ALA A 254 10.13 -20.17 -12.10
CA ALA A 254 11.43 -20.45 -11.50
C ALA A 254 11.55 -19.71 -10.14
N LEU A 255 11.28 -20.43 -9.06
CA LEU A 255 11.50 -19.95 -7.68
C LEU A 255 12.99 -20.07 -7.31
N ARG A 256 13.42 -19.31 -6.29
CA ARG A 256 14.83 -19.25 -5.84
C ARG A 256 15.78 -18.96 -6.99
N THR A 257 15.32 -18.18 -7.96
CA THR A 257 16.05 -17.86 -9.18
C THR A 257 16.13 -16.34 -9.33
N ARG A 258 17.22 -15.79 -8.82
CA ARG A 258 17.50 -14.36 -8.94
C ARG A 258 18.02 -14.04 -10.33
N VAL A 259 17.37 -13.11 -11.03
CA VAL A 259 17.92 -12.50 -12.23
C VAL A 259 19.02 -11.52 -11.83
N THR A 260 20.18 -11.64 -12.47
CA THR A 260 21.39 -10.85 -12.15
C THR A 260 21.72 -9.80 -13.19
N ALA A 261 21.29 -9.99 -14.44
CA ALA A 261 21.47 -9.04 -15.52
C ALA A 261 20.39 -9.22 -16.60
N ILE A 262 20.05 -8.13 -17.28
CA ILE A 262 19.28 -8.12 -18.52
C ILE A 262 19.96 -7.20 -19.52
N ASP A 263 20.13 -7.66 -20.76
CA ASP A 263 20.77 -6.90 -21.83
C ASP A 263 19.92 -6.97 -23.09
N LEU A 264 19.77 -5.85 -23.78
CA LEU A 264 19.09 -5.80 -25.07
C LEU A 264 20.12 -6.05 -26.19
N ASP A 265 20.00 -7.19 -26.86
CA ASP A 265 20.72 -7.42 -28.09
C ASP A 265 20.05 -6.63 -29.21
N ARG A 266 20.69 -5.55 -29.63
CA ARG A 266 20.17 -4.63 -30.64
C ARG A 266 20.17 -5.24 -32.05
N SER A 267 20.92 -6.32 -32.27
CA SER A 267 20.97 -7.00 -33.57
C SER A 267 19.77 -7.92 -33.80
N SER A 268 19.36 -8.64 -32.78
CA SER A 268 18.17 -9.52 -32.77
C SER A 268 16.90 -8.87 -32.18
N MET A 269 17.04 -7.70 -31.58
CA MET A 269 15.98 -7.04 -30.82
C MET A 269 15.39 -7.91 -29.69
N GLN A 270 16.20 -8.80 -29.13
CA GLN A 270 15.83 -9.68 -28.04
C GLN A 270 16.56 -9.32 -26.75
N TRP A 271 15.87 -9.54 -25.64
CA TRP A 271 16.45 -9.40 -24.32
C TRP A 271 17.14 -10.69 -23.89
N GLN A 272 18.36 -10.57 -23.38
CA GLN A 272 19.12 -11.67 -22.77
C GLN A 272 18.91 -11.60 -21.25
N VAL A 273 18.19 -12.54 -20.67
CA VAL A 273 17.94 -12.64 -19.24
C VAL A 273 18.94 -13.62 -18.63
N ARG A 274 19.79 -13.13 -17.72
CA ARG A 274 20.75 -13.95 -16.96
C ARG A 274 20.30 -14.09 -15.52
N SER A 275 20.34 -15.31 -15.00
CA SER A 275 20.05 -15.62 -13.60
C SER A 275 21.28 -16.19 -12.89
N GLU A 276 21.21 -16.32 -11.56
CA GLU A 276 22.29 -16.95 -10.76
C GLU A 276 22.62 -18.37 -11.22
N HIS A 277 21.65 -19.04 -11.86
CA HIS A 277 21.77 -20.43 -12.28
C HIS A 277 21.36 -20.60 -13.75
N GLY A 278 22.16 -21.31 -14.52
CA GLY A 278 21.86 -21.65 -15.92
C GLY A 278 22.36 -20.63 -16.95
N PRO A 279 22.18 -20.93 -18.25
CA PRO A 279 22.57 -20.06 -19.34
C PRO A 279 21.65 -18.84 -19.45
N ALA A 280 22.13 -17.81 -20.17
CA ALA A 280 21.28 -16.69 -20.56
C ALA A 280 20.10 -17.17 -21.42
N ILE A 281 18.94 -16.61 -21.21
CA ILE A 281 17.71 -16.94 -21.91
C ILE A 281 17.31 -15.75 -22.79
N ALA A 282 17.21 -15.98 -24.11
CA ALA A 282 16.71 -14.97 -25.05
C ALA A 282 15.18 -14.91 -24.97
N VAL A 283 14.64 -13.70 -24.80
CA VAL A 283 13.21 -13.43 -24.77
C VAL A 283 12.86 -12.18 -25.58
N ASP A 284 11.64 -12.12 -26.09
CA ASP A 284 11.17 -11.02 -26.94
C ASP A 284 10.74 -9.80 -26.11
N ALA A 285 10.36 -10.01 -24.84
CA ALA A 285 9.97 -8.93 -23.93
C ALA A 285 10.26 -9.26 -22.47
N VAL A 286 10.41 -8.20 -21.65
CA VAL A 286 10.69 -8.28 -20.20
C VAL A 286 9.76 -7.36 -19.43
N CYS A 287 9.10 -7.90 -18.42
CA CYS A 287 8.40 -7.13 -17.39
C CYS A 287 9.21 -7.14 -16.10
N LEU A 288 9.68 -5.98 -15.63
CA LEU A 288 10.32 -5.84 -14.32
C LEU A 288 9.28 -5.50 -13.25
N ALA A 289 8.83 -6.51 -12.51
CA ALA A 289 7.87 -6.38 -11.42
C ALA A 289 8.55 -6.49 -10.05
N ILE A 290 9.68 -5.81 -9.90
CA ILE A 290 10.55 -5.79 -8.73
C ILE A 290 10.71 -4.35 -8.20
N PRO A 291 11.24 -4.14 -6.97
CA PRO A 291 11.50 -2.80 -6.46
C PRO A 291 12.37 -1.96 -7.40
N ALA A 292 12.10 -0.65 -7.49
CA ALA A 292 12.77 0.23 -8.45
C ALA A 292 14.30 0.21 -8.32
N TYR A 293 14.84 0.11 -7.11
CA TYR A 293 16.28 -0.02 -6.88
C TYR A 293 16.88 -1.32 -7.45
N ALA A 294 16.10 -2.41 -7.43
CA ALA A 294 16.54 -3.68 -8.02
C ALA A 294 16.45 -3.63 -9.55
N ALA A 295 15.36 -3.04 -10.09
CA ALA A 295 15.24 -2.78 -11.52
C ALA A 295 16.38 -1.89 -12.04
N ALA A 296 16.75 -0.85 -11.27
CA ALA A 296 17.89 0.02 -11.59
C ALA A 296 19.19 -0.76 -11.73
N SER A 297 19.45 -1.72 -10.84
CA SER A 297 20.67 -2.54 -10.89
C SER A 297 20.73 -3.39 -12.15
N LEU A 298 19.58 -3.92 -12.61
CA LEU A 298 19.49 -4.72 -13.84
C LEU A 298 19.64 -3.89 -15.13
N LEU A 299 19.29 -2.61 -15.08
CA LEU A 299 19.26 -1.71 -16.25
C LEU A 299 20.50 -0.81 -16.37
N THR A 300 21.47 -0.92 -15.47
CA THR A 300 22.63 -0.01 -15.42
C THR A 300 23.43 -0.04 -16.73
N GLU A 301 23.65 -1.22 -17.31
CA GLU A 301 24.40 -1.37 -18.57
C GLU A 301 23.54 -1.00 -19.80
N THR A 302 22.23 -1.17 -19.71
CA THR A 302 21.30 -0.90 -20.81
C THR A 302 21.01 0.59 -20.95
N ASP A 303 20.74 1.29 -19.83
CA ASP A 303 20.40 2.71 -19.78
C ASP A 303 20.75 3.32 -18.41
N VAL A 304 21.90 3.99 -18.34
CA VAL A 304 22.44 4.62 -17.12
C VAL A 304 21.48 5.69 -16.55
N LEU A 305 20.81 6.48 -17.41
CA LEU A 305 19.89 7.54 -16.96
C LEU A 305 18.58 6.96 -16.43
N LEU A 306 18.06 5.91 -17.04
CA LEU A 306 16.91 5.16 -16.51
C LEU A 306 17.25 4.55 -15.16
N ALA A 307 18.39 3.90 -15.04
CA ALA A 307 18.86 3.33 -13.78
C ALA A 307 19.03 4.40 -12.69
N ALA A 308 19.58 5.57 -13.04
CA ALA A 308 19.71 6.69 -12.11
C ALA A 308 18.32 7.21 -11.64
N GLY A 309 17.36 7.36 -12.54
CA GLY A 309 15.99 7.77 -12.20
C GLY A 309 15.30 6.78 -11.25
N LEU A 310 15.44 5.48 -11.51
CA LEU A 310 14.90 4.42 -10.66
C LEU A 310 15.54 4.39 -9.26
N LYS A 311 16.86 4.60 -9.15
CA LYS A 311 17.60 4.68 -7.87
C LYS A 311 17.16 5.85 -6.99
N GLN A 312 16.63 6.94 -7.59
CA GLN A 312 16.14 8.10 -6.85
C GLN A 312 14.80 7.84 -6.14
N ILE A 313 14.09 6.76 -6.44
CA ILE A 313 12.89 6.39 -5.69
C ILE A 313 13.35 5.81 -4.36
N ALA A 314 13.18 6.57 -3.29
CA ALA A 314 13.51 6.15 -1.94
C ALA A 314 12.55 5.05 -1.44
N TYR A 315 13.03 4.23 -0.51
CA TYR A 315 12.24 3.16 0.10
C TYR A 315 12.47 3.12 1.60
N GLU A 316 11.39 2.88 2.34
CA GLU A 316 11.47 2.67 3.78
C GLU A 316 11.17 1.22 4.16
N SER A 317 11.70 0.86 5.32
CA SER A 317 11.50 -0.46 5.93
C SER A 317 10.41 -0.38 7.00
N THR A 318 9.64 -1.46 7.12
CA THR A 318 8.61 -1.59 8.15
C THR A 318 8.65 -2.99 8.77
N ALA A 319 8.07 -3.13 9.96
CA ALA A 319 7.81 -4.42 10.56
C ALA A 319 6.35 -4.50 11.00
N THR A 320 5.78 -5.70 10.87
CA THR A 320 4.49 -6.05 11.46
C THR A 320 4.71 -7.05 12.57
N VAL A 321 4.06 -6.81 13.71
CA VAL A 321 4.10 -7.68 14.88
C VAL A 321 2.69 -8.17 15.14
N ASN A 322 2.45 -9.47 14.94
CA ASN A 322 1.20 -10.11 15.31
C ASN A 322 1.31 -10.65 16.73
N LEU A 323 0.31 -10.39 17.56
CA LEU A 323 0.25 -10.85 18.95
C LEU A 323 -1.13 -11.47 19.21
N ALA A 324 -1.12 -12.72 19.62
CA ALA A 324 -2.33 -13.47 19.99
C ALA A 324 -2.54 -13.44 21.50
N TYR A 325 -3.76 -13.16 21.94
CA TYR A 325 -4.13 -13.11 23.35
C TYR A 325 -5.45 -13.85 23.59
N ARG A 326 -5.71 -14.25 24.84
CA ARG A 326 -7.07 -14.56 25.28
C ARG A 326 -7.85 -13.27 25.40
N ARG A 327 -9.11 -13.27 25.05
CA ARG A 327 -9.96 -12.06 25.18
C ARG A 327 -10.01 -11.53 26.62
N ALA A 328 -10.04 -12.43 27.60
CA ALA A 328 -10.06 -12.12 29.03
C ALA A 328 -8.80 -11.39 29.53
N ASP A 329 -7.68 -11.50 28.82
CA ASP A 329 -6.40 -10.85 29.17
C ASP A 329 -6.32 -9.37 28.71
N ILE A 330 -7.32 -8.90 27.99
CA ILE A 330 -7.36 -7.54 27.43
C ILE A 330 -8.48 -6.74 28.10
N PRO A 331 -8.16 -5.79 29.01
CA PRO A 331 -9.17 -4.95 29.68
C PRO A 331 -9.93 -4.02 28.74
N HIS A 332 -9.26 -3.52 27.69
CA HIS A 332 -9.88 -2.63 26.71
C HIS A 332 -10.99 -3.34 25.92
N PRO A 333 -12.16 -2.70 25.65
CA PRO A 333 -13.30 -3.32 24.97
C PRO A 333 -13.02 -3.74 23.53
N LEU A 334 -12.00 -3.19 22.87
CA LEU A 334 -11.63 -3.40 21.46
C LEU A 334 -12.78 -3.07 20.48
N ASP A 335 -13.59 -2.09 20.84
CA ASP A 335 -14.79 -1.69 20.12
C ASP A 335 -14.51 -0.80 18.89
N GLY A 336 -13.51 -1.19 18.10
CA GLY A 336 -13.05 -0.52 16.89
C GLY A 336 -12.12 -1.39 16.06
N PHE A 337 -11.59 -0.83 14.97
CA PHE A 337 -10.67 -1.54 14.09
C PHE A 337 -9.19 -1.40 14.48
N GLY A 338 -8.92 -0.52 15.44
CA GLY A 338 -7.57 -0.23 15.89
C GLY A 338 -7.31 1.26 16.07
N PHE A 339 -6.04 1.59 16.24
CA PHE A 339 -5.60 2.95 16.48
C PHE A 339 -4.36 3.32 15.67
N VAL A 340 -4.19 4.62 15.44
CA VAL A 340 -2.96 5.22 14.89
C VAL A 340 -2.29 6.08 15.95
N VAL A 341 -0.96 6.15 15.89
CA VAL A 341 -0.15 6.83 16.89
C VAL A 341 0.52 8.05 16.26
N PRO A 342 0.20 9.28 16.71
CA PRO A 342 0.93 10.47 16.32
C PRO A 342 2.40 10.36 16.73
N PHE A 343 3.31 10.75 15.86
CA PHE A 343 4.76 10.71 16.14
C PHE A 343 5.14 11.54 17.38
N ILE A 344 4.38 12.61 17.65
CA ILE A 344 4.60 13.46 18.84
C ILE A 344 4.38 12.73 20.17
N GLU A 345 3.67 11.59 20.17
CA GLU A 345 3.46 10.75 21.35
C GLU A 345 4.69 9.90 21.72
N LYS A 346 5.72 9.88 20.84
CA LYS A 346 7.02 9.23 21.07
C LYS A 346 6.92 7.75 21.46
N ARG A 347 5.97 7.03 20.87
CA ARG A 347 5.80 5.59 21.05
C ARG A 347 6.49 4.80 19.94
N SER A 348 6.75 3.53 20.18
CA SER A 348 7.34 2.63 19.19
C SER A 348 6.35 2.21 18.11
N LEU A 349 5.05 2.26 18.40
CA LEU A 349 3.99 1.93 17.46
C LEU A 349 3.67 3.09 16.51
N ILE A 350 3.51 2.79 15.23
CA ILE A 350 2.87 3.70 14.25
C ILE A 350 1.34 3.51 14.32
N ALA A 351 0.89 2.27 14.45
CA ALA A 351 -0.51 1.88 14.49
C ALA A 351 -0.65 0.48 15.09
N CYS A 352 -1.87 0.14 15.50
CA CYS A 352 -2.26 -1.22 15.84
C CYS A 352 -3.65 -1.51 15.31
N THR A 353 -3.81 -2.61 14.57
CA THR A 353 -5.11 -3.11 14.12
C THR A 353 -5.60 -4.20 15.06
N PHE A 354 -6.86 -4.16 15.44
CA PHE A 354 -7.55 -5.23 16.13
C PHE A 354 -8.07 -6.21 15.07
N SER A 355 -7.18 -7.11 14.60
CA SER A 355 -7.42 -7.91 13.40
C SER A 355 -8.65 -8.80 13.50
N SER A 356 -8.90 -9.41 14.66
CA SER A 356 -10.07 -10.25 14.94
C SER A 356 -11.37 -9.47 15.01
N GLU A 357 -11.31 -8.18 15.37
CA GLU A 357 -12.47 -7.29 15.39
C GLU A 357 -12.75 -6.68 14.00
N LYS A 358 -11.69 -6.44 13.22
CA LYS A 358 -11.81 -5.84 11.89
C LYS A 358 -12.40 -6.81 10.87
N PHE A 359 -11.98 -8.08 10.92
CA PHE A 359 -12.45 -9.13 10.00
C PHE A 359 -12.80 -10.41 10.78
N ALA A 360 -13.89 -11.05 10.41
CA ALA A 360 -14.26 -12.35 10.95
C ALA A 360 -13.23 -13.44 10.60
N GLY A 361 -13.12 -14.44 11.46
CA GLY A 361 -12.27 -15.63 11.22
C GLY A 361 -10.78 -15.40 11.39
N ARG A 362 -10.33 -14.31 12.04
CA ARG A 362 -8.90 -14.04 12.28
C ARG A 362 -8.36 -14.66 13.58
N ALA A 363 -9.22 -15.03 14.50
CA ALA A 363 -8.86 -15.67 15.76
C ALA A 363 -9.89 -16.72 16.16
N PRO A 364 -9.53 -17.74 16.97
CA PRO A 364 -10.48 -18.64 17.61
C PRO A 364 -11.44 -17.87 18.54
N GLN A 365 -12.54 -18.54 18.89
CA GLN A 365 -13.47 -18.01 19.89
C GLN A 365 -12.72 -17.70 21.20
N ASP A 366 -13.12 -16.62 21.90
CA ASP A 366 -12.50 -16.12 23.14
C ASP A 366 -11.02 -15.73 23.01
N SER A 367 -10.55 -15.53 21.78
CA SER A 367 -9.20 -15.09 21.47
C SER A 367 -9.21 -13.80 20.64
N VAL A 368 -8.11 -13.07 20.70
CA VAL A 368 -7.91 -11.81 20.00
C VAL A 368 -6.57 -11.82 19.27
N LEU A 369 -6.58 -11.34 18.05
CA LEU A 369 -5.39 -11.06 17.26
C LEU A 369 -5.18 -9.57 17.11
N LEU A 370 -4.07 -9.06 17.65
CA LEU A 370 -3.60 -7.70 17.47
C LEU A 370 -2.46 -7.68 16.46
N ARG A 371 -2.44 -6.66 15.60
CA ARG A 371 -1.38 -6.47 14.63
C ARG A 371 -0.80 -5.06 14.75
N ALA A 372 0.40 -4.97 15.29
CA ALA A 372 1.15 -3.75 15.51
C ALA A 372 2.07 -3.44 14.32
N PHE A 373 2.29 -2.14 14.06
CA PHE A 373 3.16 -1.66 12.97
C PHE A 373 4.27 -0.81 13.57
N VAL A 374 5.52 -1.06 13.10
CA VAL A 374 6.74 -0.44 13.61
C VAL A 374 7.61 0.02 12.44
N GLY A 375 8.36 1.12 12.61
CA GLY A 375 9.34 1.60 11.64
C GLY A 375 8.83 2.74 10.75
N GLY A 376 9.12 2.68 9.44
CA GLY A 376 8.82 3.76 8.50
C GLY A 376 9.79 4.93 8.60
N ALA A 377 9.55 6.00 7.83
CA ALA A 377 10.48 7.11 7.63
C ALA A 377 10.89 7.86 8.91
N LEU A 378 9.99 7.89 9.91
CA LEU A 378 10.20 8.66 11.15
C LEU A 378 10.84 7.83 12.28
N GLN A 379 10.91 6.51 12.16
CA GLN A 379 11.38 5.58 13.20
C GLN A 379 12.14 4.40 12.58
N LYS A 380 13.04 4.68 11.64
CA LYS A 380 13.77 3.65 10.83
C LYS A 380 14.53 2.66 11.70
N GLU A 381 15.15 3.14 12.76
CA GLU A 381 15.96 2.37 13.69
C GLU A 381 15.18 1.26 14.40
N LEU A 382 13.88 1.42 14.54
CA LEU A 382 13.06 0.42 15.24
C LEU A 382 12.91 -0.90 14.47
N VAL A 383 13.07 -0.88 13.15
CA VAL A 383 12.99 -2.10 12.32
C VAL A 383 14.23 -2.97 12.47
N GLU A 384 15.36 -2.35 12.84
CA GLU A 384 16.66 -3.02 13.00
C GLU A 384 16.88 -3.60 14.40
N LEU A 385 15.97 -3.30 15.36
CA LEU A 385 16.05 -3.85 16.71
C LEU A 385 16.03 -5.37 16.71
N GLU A 386 16.71 -5.98 17.66
CA GLU A 386 16.54 -7.41 17.96
C GLU A 386 15.08 -7.72 18.27
N GLU A 387 14.63 -8.93 17.90
CA GLU A 387 13.21 -9.30 17.97
C GLU A 387 12.66 -9.18 19.40
N ALA A 388 13.44 -9.62 20.38
CA ALA A 388 13.04 -9.54 21.80
C ALA A 388 12.86 -8.11 22.27
N GLU A 389 13.72 -7.18 21.83
CA GLU A 389 13.62 -5.75 22.16
C GLU A 389 12.41 -5.12 21.47
N MET A 390 12.20 -5.38 20.18
CA MET A 390 11.03 -4.90 19.45
C MET A 390 9.74 -5.36 20.13
N LEU A 391 9.63 -6.65 20.47
CA LEU A 391 8.47 -7.21 21.18
C LEU A 391 8.27 -6.57 22.54
N SER A 392 9.35 -6.33 23.29
CA SER A 392 9.29 -5.66 24.59
C SER A 392 8.71 -4.24 24.49
N ARG A 393 9.17 -3.45 23.51
CA ARG A 393 8.68 -2.08 23.26
C ARG A 393 7.22 -2.08 22.82
N VAL A 394 6.86 -2.94 21.88
CA VAL A 394 5.47 -3.08 21.41
C VAL A 394 4.53 -3.47 22.56
N ARG A 395 4.91 -4.43 23.39
CA ARG A 395 4.14 -4.85 24.57
C ARG A 395 4.04 -3.73 25.61
N GLY A 396 5.10 -2.92 25.78
CA GLY A 396 5.08 -1.73 26.65
C GLY A 396 3.99 -0.73 26.21
N ASP A 397 3.96 -0.40 24.93
CA ASP A 397 2.95 0.49 24.36
C ASP A 397 1.52 -0.10 24.49
N LEU A 398 1.34 -1.41 24.21
CA LEU A 398 0.04 -2.08 24.36
C LEU A 398 -0.42 -2.15 25.81
N LYS A 399 0.49 -2.30 26.77
CA LYS A 399 0.20 -2.23 28.20
C LYS A 399 -0.35 -0.85 28.56
N ASP A 400 0.31 0.22 28.11
CA ASP A 400 -0.09 1.59 28.42
C ASP A 400 -1.42 1.98 27.77
N LEU A 401 -1.69 1.50 26.55
CA LEU A 401 -2.84 1.92 25.74
C LEU A 401 -4.07 1.02 25.92
N LEU A 402 -3.85 -0.28 26.10
CA LEU A 402 -4.93 -1.28 26.18
C LEU A 402 -5.02 -1.97 27.53
N GLY A 403 -4.10 -1.67 28.48
CA GLY A 403 -4.04 -2.28 29.79
C GLY A 403 -3.55 -3.73 29.79
N ILE A 404 -2.92 -4.22 28.73
CA ILE A 404 -2.50 -5.61 28.60
C ILE A 404 -1.22 -5.85 29.41
N VAL A 405 -1.33 -6.63 30.48
CA VAL A 405 -0.19 -7.02 31.34
C VAL A 405 0.26 -8.45 31.08
N SER A 406 -0.61 -9.30 30.56
CA SER A 406 -0.35 -10.70 30.30
C SER A 406 0.65 -10.89 29.15
N ALA A 407 1.36 -12.02 29.15
CA ALA A 407 2.12 -12.45 27.99
C ALA A 407 1.16 -12.87 26.85
N PRO A 408 1.49 -12.63 25.59
CA PRO A 408 0.71 -13.18 24.48
C PRO A 408 0.82 -14.71 24.46
N LEU A 409 -0.18 -15.37 23.92
CA LEU A 409 -0.14 -16.82 23.63
C LEU A 409 1.04 -17.13 22.71
N PHE A 410 1.23 -16.30 21.71
CA PHE A 410 2.42 -16.24 20.88
C PHE A 410 2.51 -14.85 20.21
N SER A 411 3.69 -14.57 19.67
CA SER A 411 3.92 -13.39 18.82
C SER A 411 4.75 -13.79 17.60
N THR A 412 4.62 -13.03 16.51
CA THR A 412 5.46 -13.17 15.32
C THR A 412 5.87 -11.78 14.82
N VAL A 413 7.11 -11.67 14.37
CA VAL A 413 7.66 -10.44 13.77
C VAL A 413 7.96 -10.69 12.31
N SER A 414 7.39 -9.88 11.42
CA SER A 414 7.68 -9.92 9.99
C SER A 414 8.31 -8.60 9.58
N ARG A 415 9.57 -8.62 9.16
CA ARG A 415 10.30 -7.46 8.68
C ARG A 415 10.21 -7.36 7.17
N TRP A 416 9.95 -6.17 6.68
CA TRP A 416 9.82 -5.84 5.28
C TRP A 416 10.87 -4.78 4.91
N PRO A 417 12.14 -5.19 4.72
CA PRO A 417 13.20 -4.24 4.42
C PRO A 417 12.99 -3.61 3.05
N ARG A 418 13.10 -2.30 2.99
CA ARG A 418 13.00 -1.50 1.77
C ARG A 418 11.81 -1.91 0.87
N SER A 419 10.64 -2.09 1.48
CA SER A 419 9.44 -2.57 0.77
C SER A 419 8.44 -1.45 0.42
N MET A 420 8.53 -0.30 1.10
CA MET A 420 7.59 0.80 0.94
C MET A 420 8.24 1.96 0.17
N PRO A 421 7.92 2.15 -1.13
CA PRO A 421 8.43 3.28 -1.90
C PRO A 421 7.88 4.60 -1.37
N GLN A 422 8.72 5.63 -1.39
CA GLN A 422 8.41 6.96 -0.89
C GLN A 422 8.14 7.91 -2.07
N TYR A 423 6.92 8.39 -2.16
CA TYR A 423 6.50 9.34 -3.19
C TYR A 423 6.84 10.76 -2.73
N GLU A 424 8.13 11.06 -2.72
CA GLU A 424 8.63 12.38 -2.33
C GLU A 424 8.31 13.46 -3.38
N ILE A 425 8.42 14.71 -3.00
CA ILE A 425 8.27 15.86 -3.93
C ILE A 425 9.05 15.60 -5.22
N GLY A 426 8.41 15.84 -6.37
CA GLY A 426 8.95 15.57 -7.70
C GLY A 426 8.77 14.11 -8.18
N HIS A 427 8.08 13.26 -7.41
CA HIS A 427 7.86 11.86 -7.79
C HIS A 427 7.20 11.70 -9.16
N LEU A 428 6.14 12.46 -9.45
CA LEU A 428 5.42 12.34 -10.73
C LEU A 428 6.31 12.73 -11.93
N SER A 429 7.12 13.77 -11.81
CA SER A 429 8.08 14.15 -12.85
C SER A 429 9.13 13.06 -13.07
N ARG A 430 9.65 12.46 -11.97
CA ARG A 430 10.59 11.35 -12.03
C ARG A 430 9.99 10.14 -12.75
N VAL A 431 8.76 9.76 -12.40
CA VAL A 431 8.04 8.64 -13.03
C VAL A 431 7.77 8.91 -14.51
N SER A 432 7.43 10.16 -14.90
CA SER A 432 7.28 10.54 -16.31
C SER A 432 8.58 10.33 -17.09
N THR A 433 9.70 10.83 -16.56
CA THR A 433 11.02 10.64 -17.20
C THR A 433 11.40 9.15 -17.29
N ILE A 434 11.13 8.35 -16.26
CA ILE A 434 11.33 6.91 -16.27
C ILE A 434 10.48 6.28 -17.39
N ALA A 435 9.20 6.64 -17.50
CA ALA A 435 8.29 6.09 -18.50
C ALA A 435 8.73 6.43 -19.94
N GLU A 436 9.19 7.67 -20.19
CA GLU A 436 9.72 8.08 -21.49
C GLU A 436 10.94 7.24 -21.90
N ARG A 437 11.84 6.97 -20.94
CA ARG A 437 13.03 6.16 -21.22
C ARG A 437 12.70 4.69 -21.42
N VAL A 438 11.76 4.14 -20.67
CA VAL A 438 11.26 2.76 -20.85
C VAL A 438 10.61 2.61 -22.22
N ALA A 439 9.82 3.60 -22.67
CA ALA A 439 9.20 3.59 -23.99
C ALA A 439 10.21 3.57 -25.16
N ALA A 440 11.44 4.05 -24.93
CA ALA A 440 12.53 3.97 -25.92
C ALA A 440 13.24 2.60 -25.95
N LEU A 441 12.89 1.67 -25.06
CA LEU A 441 13.46 0.32 -24.98
C LEU A 441 12.40 -0.71 -25.40
N PRO A 442 12.45 -1.23 -26.64
CA PRO A 442 11.45 -2.14 -27.14
C PRO A 442 11.29 -3.38 -26.28
N GLY A 443 10.07 -3.79 -26.01
CA GLY A 443 9.79 -4.99 -25.23
C GLY A 443 10.14 -4.89 -23.73
N LEU A 444 10.36 -3.69 -23.17
CA LEU A 444 10.54 -3.46 -21.73
C LEU A 444 9.29 -2.83 -21.11
N ALA A 445 8.86 -3.36 -19.98
CA ALA A 445 7.87 -2.71 -19.13
C ALA A 445 8.24 -2.81 -17.64
N LEU A 446 7.78 -1.83 -16.87
CA LEU A 446 7.93 -1.78 -15.42
C LEU A 446 6.57 -1.95 -14.75
N ALA A 447 6.50 -2.71 -13.66
CA ALA A 447 5.28 -2.89 -12.86
C ALA A 447 5.58 -2.84 -11.36
N GLY A 448 4.59 -2.47 -10.57
CA GLY A 448 4.68 -2.49 -9.11
C GLY A 448 4.31 -1.19 -8.42
N ASN A 449 4.55 -1.15 -7.12
CA ASN A 449 4.14 -0.07 -6.22
C ASN A 449 5.02 1.19 -6.29
N ALA A 450 6.10 1.16 -7.09
CA ALA A 450 7.05 2.27 -7.18
C ALA A 450 6.54 3.49 -7.98
N TYR A 451 5.52 3.32 -8.80
CA TYR A 451 5.21 4.26 -9.89
C TYR A 451 3.91 5.04 -9.70
N SER A 452 2.78 4.34 -9.50
CA SER A 452 1.45 4.98 -9.56
C SER A 452 0.45 4.46 -8.51
N GLY A 453 0.90 4.26 -7.30
CA GLY A 453 0.10 3.82 -6.15
C GLY A 453 0.67 2.59 -5.46
N VAL A 454 0.54 2.56 -4.14
CA VAL A 454 1.15 1.52 -3.28
C VAL A 454 0.17 0.41 -2.89
N GLY A 455 -1.12 0.60 -3.14
CA GLY A 455 -2.16 -0.37 -2.78
C GLY A 455 -2.18 -1.60 -3.69
N ILE A 456 -2.74 -2.71 -3.21
CA ILE A 456 -2.92 -3.94 -4.01
C ILE A 456 -3.64 -3.67 -5.33
N PRO A 457 -4.76 -2.89 -5.38
CA PRO A 457 -5.42 -2.57 -6.66
C PRO A 457 -4.52 -1.80 -7.62
N ASP A 458 -3.67 -0.90 -7.10
CA ASP A 458 -2.73 -0.14 -7.93
C ASP A 458 -1.63 -1.03 -8.50
N CYS A 459 -1.12 -1.98 -7.69
CA CYS A 459 -0.13 -2.96 -8.14
C CYS A 459 -0.68 -3.89 -9.22
N ILE A 460 -1.93 -4.34 -9.07
CA ILE A 460 -2.63 -5.14 -10.08
C ILE A 460 -2.76 -4.34 -11.38
N ARG A 461 -3.29 -3.11 -11.31
CA ARG A 461 -3.40 -2.22 -12.46
C ARG A 461 -2.06 -2.00 -13.14
N SER A 462 -1.00 -1.75 -12.36
CA SER A 462 0.36 -1.56 -12.88
C SER A 462 0.85 -2.80 -13.65
N GLY A 463 0.62 -4.00 -13.11
CA GLY A 463 0.94 -5.26 -13.78
C GLY A 463 0.16 -5.47 -15.06
N GLU A 464 -1.15 -5.27 -15.04
CA GLU A 464 -2.03 -5.42 -16.21
C GLU A 464 -1.69 -4.41 -17.31
N THR A 465 -1.41 -3.15 -16.95
CA THR A 465 -0.98 -2.12 -17.91
C THR A 465 0.36 -2.49 -18.56
N ALA A 466 1.33 -2.99 -17.77
CA ALA A 466 2.60 -3.46 -18.30
C ALA A 466 2.41 -4.63 -19.28
N ALA A 467 1.52 -5.57 -18.96
CA ALA A 467 1.17 -6.69 -19.81
C ALA A 467 0.55 -6.24 -21.14
N ASP A 468 -0.45 -5.35 -21.09
CA ASP A 468 -1.10 -4.81 -22.29
C ASP A 468 -0.10 -4.04 -23.18
N THR A 469 0.82 -3.28 -22.57
CA THR A 469 1.90 -2.58 -23.31
C THR A 469 2.84 -3.55 -24.03
N LEU A 470 3.30 -4.59 -23.32
CA LEU A 470 4.18 -5.61 -23.91
C LEU A 470 3.47 -6.41 -25.01
N PHE A 471 2.22 -6.78 -24.77
CA PHE A 471 1.43 -7.51 -25.76
C PHE A 471 1.27 -6.71 -27.05
N ALA A 472 0.93 -5.43 -26.95
CA ALA A 472 0.83 -4.54 -28.12
C ALA A 472 2.18 -4.41 -28.87
N ALA A 473 3.30 -4.24 -28.13
CA ALA A 473 4.62 -4.13 -28.74
C ALA A 473 5.04 -5.40 -29.51
N LEU A 474 4.70 -6.59 -28.98
CA LEU A 474 4.99 -7.87 -29.62
C LEU A 474 4.20 -8.11 -30.91
N HIS A 475 3.03 -7.47 -31.06
CA HIS A 475 2.16 -7.59 -32.24
C HIS A 475 2.50 -6.57 -33.31
N ASN A 476 2.73 -5.32 -32.95
CA ASN A 476 3.06 -4.25 -33.89
C ASN A 476 4.42 -4.49 -34.63
N ALA A 477 5.33 -5.25 -34.01
CA ALA A 477 6.60 -5.66 -34.65
C ALA A 477 6.45 -6.63 -35.83
N ARG A 478 5.22 -7.10 -36.12
CA ARG A 478 4.94 -7.99 -37.31
C ARG A 478 4.45 -7.22 -38.52
N GLU A 479 4.00 -5.96 -38.35
CA GLU A 479 3.46 -5.16 -39.45
C GLU A 479 4.54 -4.28 -40.14
N GLN A 480 5.76 -4.27 -39.60
CA GLN A 480 6.93 -3.60 -40.15
C GLN A 480 7.94 -4.63 -40.71
#